data_14887adabf683c33c496d64b8a26a444
#
_entry.id   14887adabf683c33c496d64b8a26a444
#
_cell.length_a   1.000
_cell.length_b   1.000
_cell.length_c   1.000
_cell.angle_alpha   90.00
_cell.angle_beta   90.00
_cell.angle_gamma   90.00
#
_symmetry.space_group_name_H-M   'P 1'
#
loop_
_entity.id
_entity.type
_entity.pdbx_description
1 polymer ?
#
loop_
_entity_poly.entity_id
_entity_poly.type
_entity_poly.pdbx_seq_one_letter_code
_entity_poly.pdbx_strand_id
1 'polypeptide(L)'
;MSKKSLALLRAKKEFEAFILSPESFPASFSYGGKTYNGFGDLALIEKNVTDTDTGVDFTMKFALDKNIAISVKGKYCSEFGEYEYTIYFENVGDSASDVISDLYCLDKAFNGENGALRGILGDHENFYKNCVLFLGHSKHVGYDLCTV
;
A
#
# COMPACT_ATOMS: atom_id res chain seq x y z
N MET A 1 13.38 21.36 -18.19
CA MET A 1 12.35 20.48 -17.62
C MET A 1 11.53 21.26 -16.62
N SER A 2 10.20 21.23 -16.69
CA SER A 2 9.36 21.97 -15.77
C SER A 2 9.38 21.34 -14.36
N LYS A 3 9.04 22.14 -13.32
CA LYS A 3 8.90 21.59 -11.94
C LYS A 3 7.86 20.44 -11.89
N LYS A 4 6.75 20.56 -12.65
CA LYS A 4 5.71 19.51 -12.77
C LYS A 4 6.32 18.23 -13.38
N SER A 5 7.07 18.32 -14.46
CA SER A 5 7.69 17.15 -15.11
C SER A 5 8.66 16.42 -14.18
N LEU A 6 9.41 17.15 -13.35
CA LEU A 6 10.32 16.56 -12.39
C LEU A 6 9.58 15.85 -11.26
N ALA A 7 8.46 16.43 -10.77
CA ALA A 7 7.63 15.80 -9.74
C ALA A 7 7.00 14.49 -10.24
N LEU A 8 6.46 14.48 -11.46
CA LEU A 8 5.88 13.28 -12.06
C LEU A 8 6.92 12.17 -12.26
N LEU A 9 8.14 12.55 -12.70
CA LEU A 9 9.24 11.59 -12.84
C LEU A 9 9.64 10.96 -11.50
N ARG A 10 9.67 11.76 -10.43
CA ARG A 10 9.94 11.26 -9.07
C ARG A 10 8.85 10.34 -8.60
N ALA A 11 7.57 10.71 -8.77
CA ALA A 11 6.43 9.89 -8.39
C ALA A 11 6.44 8.53 -9.10
N LYS A 12 6.78 8.50 -10.41
CA LYS A 12 6.92 7.24 -11.15
C LYS A 12 8.05 6.36 -10.59
N LYS A 13 9.20 6.95 -10.28
CA LYS A 13 10.31 6.21 -9.66
C LYS A 13 9.96 5.67 -8.29
N GLU A 14 9.23 6.42 -7.48
CA GLU A 14 8.75 5.96 -6.18
C GLU A 14 7.73 4.82 -6.32
N PHE A 15 6.79 4.93 -7.26
CA PHE A 15 5.87 3.84 -7.58
C PHE A 15 6.62 2.56 -7.96
N GLU A 16 7.59 2.64 -8.88
CA GLU A 16 8.39 1.50 -9.31
C GLU A 16 9.22 0.90 -8.15
N ALA A 17 9.82 1.74 -7.32
CA ALA A 17 10.70 1.32 -6.24
C ALA A 17 9.98 0.74 -5.02
N PHE A 18 8.77 1.18 -4.73
CA PHE A 18 8.05 0.79 -3.52
C PHE A 18 6.84 -0.10 -3.84
N ILE A 19 6.00 0.32 -4.78
CA ILE A 19 4.74 -0.39 -5.03
C ILE A 19 4.97 -1.64 -5.88
N LEU A 20 5.84 -1.58 -6.87
CA LEU A 20 6.16 -2.74 -7.70
C LEU A 20 7.26 -3.64 -7.11
N SER A 21 7.81 -3.31 -5.95
CA SER A 21 8.82 -4.13 -5.26
C SER A 21 8.19 -4.80 -4.03
N PRO A 22 8.09 -6.13 -4.00
CA PRO A 22 7.55 -6.85 -2.85
C PRO A 22 8.25 -6.53 -1.52
N GLU A 23 9.58 -6.42 -1.53
CA GLU A 23 10.39 -6.15 -0.33
C GLU A 23 10.14 -4.76 0.24
N SER A 24 9.85 -3.79 -0.61
CA SER A 24 9.67 -2.39 -0.24
C SER A 24 8.22 -1.96 -0.22
N PHE A 25 7.29 -2.89 -0.45
CA PHE A 25 5.86 -2.58 -0.45
C PHE A 25 5.45 -1.98 0.90
N PRO A 26 4.75 -0.82 0.89
CA PRO A 26 4.52 -0.05 2.10
C PRO A 26 3.31 -0.56 2.91
N ALA A 27 3.26 -1.84 3.20
CA ALA A 27 2.24 -2.41 4.07
C ALA A 27 2.89 -3.32 5.10
N SER A 28 2.26 -3.48 6.26
CA SER A 28 2.65 -4.45 7.27
C SER A 28 1.45 -5.12 7.90
N PHE A 29 1.63 -6.33 8.42
CA PHE A 29 0.60 -7.09 9.11
C PHE A 29 1.22 -8.18 9.99
N SER A 30 0.44 -8.73 10.90
CA SER A 30 0.81 -9.88 11.72
C SER A 30 -0.05 -11.08 11.35
N TYR A 31 0.57 -12.27 11.25
CA TYR A 31 -0.09 -13.53 10.98
C TYR A 31 0.66 -14.69 11.64
N GLY A 32 -0.06 -15.57 12.36
CA GLY A 32 0.54 -16.72 13.02
C GLY A 32 1.66 -16.38 14.01
N GLY A 33 1.60 -15.20 14.65
CA GLY A 33 2.62 -14.71 15.58
C GLY A 33 3.88 -14.11 14.93
N LYS A 34 3.91 -14.00 13.61
CA LYS A 34 5.00 -13.35 12.85
C LYS A 34 4.50 -12.02 12.27
N THR A 35 5.33 -10.98 12.36
CA THR A 35 5.09 -9.69 11.70
C THR A 35 5.79 -9.68 10.34
N TYR A 36 5.07 -9.21 9.33
CA TYR A 36 5.54 -9.04 7.96
C TYR A 36 5.60 -7.56 7.63
N ASN A 37 6.74 -7.11 7.09
CA ASN A 37 6.95 -5.76 6.60
C ASN A 37 7.16 -5.83 5.09
N GLY A 38 6.18 -5.39 4.34
CA GLY A 38 6.11 -5.67 2.90
C GLY A 38 5.76 -7.14 2.61
N PHE A 39 6.04 -7.55 1.39
CA PHE A 39 5.74 -8.90 0.90
C PHE A 39 7.00 -9.69 0.47
N GLY A 40 8.19 -9.18 0.77
CA GLY A 40 9.45 -9.80 0.34
C GLY A 40 9.70 -11.19 0.93
N ASP A 41 9.18 -11.46 2.12
CA ASP A 41 9.27 -12.77 2.79
C ASP A 41 8.28 -13.81 2.22
N LEU A 42 7.39 -13.40 1.31
CA LEU A 42 6.33 -14.25 0.76
C LEU A 42 6.73 -14.83 -0.59
N ALA A 43 6.18 -16.00 -0.91
CA ALA A 43 6.36 -16.58 -2.23
C ALA A 43 5.53 -15.82 -3.27
N LEU A 44 6.17 -15.11 -4.17
CA LEU A 44 5.52 -14.46 -5.31
C LEU A 44 5.02 -15.52 -6.29
N ILE A 45 3.69 -15.57 -6.50
CA ILE A 45 3.04 -16.51 -7.43
C ILE A 45 2.90 -15.86 -8.81
N GLU A 46 2.49 -14.60 -8.83
CA GLU A 46 2.16 -13.89 -10.06
C GLU A 46 2.45 -12.40 -9.92
N LYS A 47 2.97 -11.81 -10.99
CA LYS A 47 3.13 -10.36 -11.10
C LYS A 47 2.84 -9.94 -12.53
N ASN A 48 1.77 -9.17 -12.68
CA ASN A 48 1.37 -8.55 -13.95
C ASN A 48 1.46 -7.05 -13.83
N VAL A 49 2.12 -6.43 -14.81
CA VAL A 49 2.24 -4.97 -14.93
C VAL A 49 1.94 -4.63 -16.37
N THR A 50 0.95 -3.80 -16.60
CA THR A 50 0.45 -3.47 -17.93
C THR A 50 0.41 -1.96 -18.10
N ASP A 51 1.10 -1.45 -19.10
CA ASP A 51 1.00 -0.05 -19.50
C ASP A 51 -0.37 0.21 -20.12
N THR A 52 -0.97 1.34 -19.73
CA THR A 52 -2.26 1.83 -20.25
C THR A 52 -2.09 3.24 -20.78
N ASP A 53 -3.10 3.75 -21.48
CA ASP A 53 -3.08 5.13 -22.03
C ASP A 53 -2.95 6.19 -20.93
N THR A 54 -3.37 5.88 -19.69
CA THR A 54 -3.36 6.81 -18.56
C THR A 54 -2.30 6.53 -17.52
N GLY A 55 -1.58 5.40 -17.62
CA GLY A 55 -0.58 5.03 -16.64
C GLY A 55 -0.19 3.55 -16.66
N VAL A 56 -0.28 2.90 -15.51
CA VAL A 56 0.10 1.49 -15.34
C VAL A 56 -0.91 0.81 -14.43
N ASP A 57 -1.45 -0.32 -14.88
CA ASP A 57 -2.20 -1.25 -14.04
C ASP A 57 -1.29 -2.36 -13.53
N PHE A 58 -1.46 -2.80 -12.31
CA PHE A 58 -0.66 -3.89 -11.77
C PHE A 58 -1.46 -4.85 -10.89
N THR A 59 -1.02 -6.08 -10.88
CA THR A 59 -1.48 -7.13 -9.97
C THR A 59 -0.29 -7.94 -9.49
N MET A 60 -0.19 -8.18 -8.19
CA MET A 60 0.76 -9.12 -7.60
C MET A 60 0.01 -10.10 -6.73
N LYS A 61 0.39 -11.38 -6.79
CA LYS A 61 -0.20 -12.44 -5.98
C LYS A 61 0.90 -13.21 -5.25
N PHE A 62 0.67 -13.45 -3.97
CA PHE A 62 1.61 -14.09 -3.06
C PHE A 62 0.94 -15.26 -2.33
N ALA A 63 1.72 -16.28 -2.00
CA ALA A 63 1.33 -17.27 -0.99
C ALA A 63 1.90 -16.85 0.36
N LEU A 64 1.03 -16.68 1.35
CA LEU A 64 1.44 -16.48 2.75
C LEU A 64 1.75 -17.85 3.38
N ASP A 65 0.82 -18.79 3.19
CA ASP A 65 0.99 -20.19 3.51
C ASP A 65 0.14 -21.06 2.56
N LYS A 66 -0.10 -22.33 2.92
CA LYS A 66 -0.92 -23.25 2.12
C LYS A 66 -2.41 -22.87 2.06
N ASN A 67 -2.88 -22.07 3.00
CA ASN A 67 -4.31 -21.71 3.13
C ASN A 67 -4.57 -20.27 2.68
N ILE A 68 -3.59 -19.34 2.82
CA ILE A 68 -3.81 -17.92 2.57
C ILE A 68 -3.02 -17.43 1.37
N ALA A 69 -3.74 -16.86 0.43
CA ALA A 69 -3.19 -16.07 -0.66
C ALA A 69 -3.42 -14.58 -0.39
N ILE A 70 -2.45 -13.76 -0.76
CA ILE A 70 -2.54 -12.30 -0.73
C ILE A 70 -2.49 -11.80 -2.17
N SER A 71 -3.43 -10.94 -2.55
CA SER A 71 -3.41 -10.27 -3.84
C SER A 71 -3.38 -8.77 -3.65
N VAL A 72 -2.50 -8.10 -4.38
CA VAL A 72 -2.46 -6.64 -4.45
C VAL A 72 -2.83 -6.24 -5.87
N LYS A 73 -3.84 -5.39 -6.00
CA LYS A 73 -4.28 -4.85 -7.29
C LYS A 73 -4.31 -3.35 -7.21
N GLY A 74 -3.82 -2.68 -8.23
CA GLY A 74 -3.82 -1.23 -8.24
C GLY A 74 -3.43 -0.64 -9.57
N LYS A 75 -3.34 0.68 -9.58
CA LYS A 75 -2.96 1.45 -10.75
C LYS A 75 -2.10 2.66 -10.37
N TYR A 76 -1.31 3.12 -11.31
CA TYR A 76 -0.58 4.37 -11.29
C TYR A 76 -1.12 5.29 -12.39
N CYS A 77 -1.48 6.52 -12.04
CA CYS A 77 -1.93 7.54 -12.96
C CYS A 77 -0.76 8.48 -13.32
N SER A 78 -0.34 8.45 -14.58
CA SER A 78 0.82 9.22 -15.04
C SER A 78 0.57 10.72 -15.12
N GLU A 79 -0.68 11.16 -15.30
CA GLU A 79 -1.04 12.57 -15.39
C GLU A 79 -0.85 13.31 -14.06
N PHE A 80 -1.17 12.63 -12.95
CA PHE A 80 -1.14 13.21 -11.60
C PHE A 80 0.04 12.71 -10.77
N GLY A 81 0.70 11.61 -11.16
CA GLY A 81 1.77 10.97 -10.40
C GLY A 81 1.27 10.33 -9.11
N GLU A 82 0.05 9.84 -9.13
CA GLU A 82 -0.61 9.18 -8.00
C GLU A 82 -0.79 7.69 -8.27
N TYR A 83 -0.91 6.93 -7.21
CA TYR A 83 -1.22 5.50 -7.29
C TYR A 83 -2.22 5.10 -6.21
N GLU A 84 -3.02 4.12 -6.53
CA GLU A 84 -3.93 3.47 -5.60
C GLU A 84 -3.74 1.96 -5.65
N TYR A 85 -4.04 1.29 -4.54
CA TYR A 85 -4.05 -0.17 -4.49
C TYR A 85 -5.01 -0.69 -3.43
N THR A 86 -5.40 -1.94 -3.60
CA THR A 86 -6.17 -2.71 -2.62
C THR A 86 -5.46 -4.01 -2.34
N ILE A 87 -5.37 -4.37 -1.08
CA ILE A 87 -4.81 -5.64 -0.60
C ILE A 87 -5.98 -6.58 -0.27
N TYR A 88 -5.95 -7.78 -0.84
CA TYR A 88 -6.94 -8.82 -0.59
C TYR A 88 -6.25 -9.99 0.13
N PHE A 89 -6.87 -10.47 1.19
CA PHE A 89 -6.51 -11.72 1.85
C PHE A 89 -7.60 -12.74 1.53
N GLU A 90 -7.21 -13.87 0.98
CA GLU A 90 -8.14 -14.91 0.55
C GLU A 90 -7.76 -16.25 1.20
N ASN A 91 -8.70 -16.87 1.87
CA ASN A 91 -8.52 -18.26 2.30
C ASN A 91 -8.78 -19.18 1.09
N VAL A 92 -7.72 -19.76 0.57
CA VAL A 92 -7.73 -20.68 -0.58
C VAL A 92 -7.63 -22.15 -0.15
N GLY A 93 -7.55 -22.41 1.15
CA GLY A 93 -7.46 -23.76 1.71
C GLY A 93 -8.81 -24.26 2.22
N ASP A 94 -8.81 -25.50 2.71
CA ASP A 94 -10.00 -26.19 3.22
C ASP A 94 -10.19 -26.04 4.74
N SER A 95 -9.32 -25.29 5.41
CA SER A 95 -9.32 -25.10 6.86
C SER A 95 -9.34 -23.64 7.25
N ALA A 96 -9.72 -23.35 8.50
CA ALA A 96 -9.60 -22.01 9.04
C ALA A 96 -8.13 -21.57 9.06
N SER A 97 -7.89 -20.29 8.76
CA SER A 97 -6.60 -19.66 8.87
C SER A 97 -6.34 -19.17 10.29
N ASP A 98 -5.10 -18.84 10.59
CA ASP A 98 -4.78 -18.01 11.74
C ASP A 98 -5.33 -16.59 11.56
N VAL A 99 -5.33 -15.83 12.64
CA VAL A 99 -5.83 -14.46 12.66
C VAL A 99 -4.80 -13.54 11.97
N ILE A 100 -5.30 -12.72 11.05
CA ILE A 100 -4.56 -11.58 10.51
C ILE A 100 -4.85 -10.39 11.43
N SER A 101 -3.82 -9.77 11.97
CA SER A 101 -3.93 -8.59 12.86
C SER A 101 -2.92 -7.51 12.48
N ASP A 102 -3.04 -6.36 13.10
CA ASP A 102 -2.13 -5.21 12.94
C ASP A 102 -1.88 -4.86 11.48
N LEU A 103 -2.96 -4.86 10.69
CA LEU A 103 -2.88 -4.55 9.26
C LEU A 103 -2.77 -3.05 9.04
N TYR A 104 -1.62 -2.62 8.55
CA TYR A 104 -1.39 -1.26 8.07
C TYR A 104 -1.23 -1.30 6.55
N CYS A 105 -2.20 -0.74 5.84
CA CYS A 105 -2.15 -0.66 4.37
C CYS A 105 -1.07 0.31 3.88
N LEU A 106 -0.67 1.26 4.72
CA LEU A 106 0.43 2.17 4.48
C LEU A 106 1.28 2.28 5.75
N ASP A 107 2.37 1.52 5.80
CA ASP A 107 3.36 1.53 6.86
C ASP A 107 4.72 1.96 6.28
N LYS A 108 4.95 3.27 6.23
CA LYS A 108 6.13 3.84 5.61
C LYS A 108 6.62 5.08 6.36
N ALA A 109 7.93 5.16 6.56
CA ALA A 109 8.56 6.40 7.01
C ALA A 109 8.66 7.39 5.86
N PHE A 110 8.15 8.59 6.06
CA PHE A 110 8.29 9.70 5.14
C PHE A 110 9.39 10.65 5.63
N ASN A 111 10.38 10.90 4.79
CA ASN A 111 11.41 11.89 5.06
C ASN A 111 10.98 13.22 4.44
N GLY A 112 10.74 14.23 5.25
CA GLY A 112 10.39 15.54 4.79
C GLY A 112 10.17 16.51 5.94
N GLU A 113 10.59 17.75 5.75
CA GLU A 113 10.23 18.86 6.62
C GLU A 113 8.86 19.38 6.20
N ASN A 114 7.96 19.62 7.16
CA ASN A 114 6.63 20.19 6.93
C ASN A 114 5.68 19.34 6.06
N GLY A 115 5.79 18.02 6.12
CA GLY A 115 4.82 17.14 5.49
C GLY A 115 3.45 17.23 6.17
N ALA A 116 2.37 17.10 5.38
CA ALA A 116 1.01 16.97 5.88
C ALA A 116 0.34 15.77 5.24
N LEU A 117 -0.23 14.90 6.06
CA LEU A 117 -1.12 13.84 5.61
C LEU A 117 -2.56 14.37 5.64
N ARG A 118 -3.26 14.23 4.50
CA ARG A 118 -4.67 14.61 4.38
C ARG A 118 -5.48 13.38 4.05
N GLY A 119 -6.58 13.17 4.75
CA GLY A 119 -7.46 12.05 4.55
C GLY A 119 -8.89 12.38 4.96
N ILE A 120 -9.79 11.48 4.66
CA ILE A 120 -11.18 11.51 5.10
C ILE A 120 -11.31 10.36 6.11
N LEU A 121 -11.83 10.66 7.30
CA LEU A 121 -12.23 9.62 8.24
C LEU A 121 -13.44 8.89 7.64
N GLY A 122 -13.29 7.59 7.39
CA GLY A 122 -14.32 6.73 6.83
C GLY A 122 -15.44 6.36 7.80
N ASP A 123 -15.82 7.27 8.68
CA ASP A 123 -16.88 7.10 9.66
C ASP A 123 -18.14 7.83 9.20
N HIS A 124 -19.27 7.14 9.21
CA HIS A 124 -20.54 7.68 8.74
C HIS A 124 -21.07 8.84 9.61
N GLU A 125 -20.62 8.97 10.86
CA GLU A 125 -20.96 10.08 11.76
C GLU A 125 -20.08 11.32 11.54
N ASN A 126 -18.91 11.16 10.93
CA ASN A 126 -17.93 12.23 10.70
C ASN A 126 -17.61 12.48 9.23
N PHE A 127 -18.52 12.14 8.34
CA PHE A 127 -18.37 12.17 6.88
C PHE A 127 -17.84 13.50 6.31
N TYR A 128 -17.91 14.59 7.05
CA TYR A 128 -17.50 15.92 6.62
C TYR A 128 -16.25 16.47 7.33
N LYS A 129 -15.63 15.70 8.22
CA LYS A 129 -14.41 16.15 8.89
C LYS A 129 -13.17 15.70 8.13
N ASN A 130 -12.53 16.64 7.45
CA ASN A 130 -11.18 16.42 6.91
C ASN A 130 -10.20 16.27 8.07
N CYS A 131 -9.56 15.12 8.17
CA CYS A 131 -8.43 14.94 9.07
C CYS A 131 -7.15 15.45 8.37
N VAL A 132 -6.55 16.49 8.92
CA VAL A 132 -5.22 16.95 8.50
C VAL A 132 -4.27 16.63 9.63
N LEU A 133 -3.36 15.71 9.38
CA LEU A 133 -2.26 15.41 10.31
C LEU A 133 -1.00 16.15 9.84
N PHE A 134 -0.47 17.00 10.70
CA PHE A 134 0.82 17.61 10.48
C PHE A 134 1.92 16.66 10.96
N LEU A 135 2.76 16.19 10.05
CA LEU A 135 3.94 15.40 10.36
C LEU A 135 5.06 16.34 10.80
N GLY A 136 5.20 16.56 12.11
CA GLY A 136 6.42 17.16 12.66
C GLY A 136 7.58 16.16 12.58
N HIS A 137 8.82 16.65 12.48
CA HIS A 137 10.10 15.93 12.39
C HIS A 137 10.03 14.43 12.68
N SER A 138 10.36 13.62 11.68
CA SER A 138 10.61 12.17 11.68
C SER A 138 9.78 11.37 12.71
N LYS A 139 8.57 11.01 12.36
CA LYS A 139 7.82 10.00 13.09
C LYS A 139 7.28 8.98 12.11
N HIS A 140 7.44 7.73 12.49
CA HIS A 140 6.73 6.61 11.89
C HIS A 140 5.23 6.87 12.03
N VAL A 141 4.51 6.82 10.93
CA VAL A 141 3.06 6.99 10.94
C VAL A 141 2.45 5.72 10.38
N GLY A 142 2.00 4.85 11.30
CA GLY A 142 1.11 3.74 10.94
C GLY A 142 -0.33 4.23 11.07
N TYR A 143 -1.13 4.06 10.04
CA TYR A 143 -2.57 4.30 10.08
C TYR A 143 -3.31 3.02 9.79
N ASP A 144 -4.21 2.69 10.69
CA ASP A 144 -5.26 1.71 10.47
C ASP A 144 -6.33 2.38 9.59
N LEU A 145 -6.17 2.25 8.26
CA LEU A 145 -7.17 2.73 7.28
C LEU A 145 -8.18 1.63 6.92
N CYS A 146 -8.11 0.49 7.60
CA CYS A 146 -9.01 -0.62 7.40
C CYS A 146 -10.09 -0.64 8.49
N THR A 147 -11.08 0.23 8.40
CA THR A 147 -12.38 -0.06 9.00
C THR A 147 -13.26 -0.73 7.94
N VAL A 148 -13.51 -2.02 8.16
CA VAL A 148 -14.49 -2.82 7.43
C VAL A 148 -15.90 -2.31 7.75
#